data_119036fddfbd3233229c5c35668294be
#
_entry.id   119036fddfbd3233229c5c35668294be
#
_cell.length_a   1.000
_cell.length_b   1.000
_cell.length_c   1.000
_cell.angle_alpha   90.00
_cell.angle_beta   90.00
_cell.angle_gamma   90.00
#
_symmetry.space_group_name_H-M   'P 1'
#
loop_
_entity.id
_entity.type
_entity.pdbx_description
1 polymer ?
#
loop_
_entity_poly.entity_id
_entity_poly.type
_entity_poly.pdbx_seq_one_letter_code
_entity_poly.pdbx_strand_id
1 'polypeptide(L)'
;MSTETPKPARTEARRPRGLPDRSPADIRATNEMMRVIQRVYELYGFEPVETPFLEYTDALGKFLPDQDRPNAGVFSLRDDDEQWMSLRYDLTAPLARYCAENWQNLPKPYRSYRSGWVFRNEKPGPGRFRQFMQFDADTVGAGSVAADAEICMMAADTLEALGIPRGQYIIKVNHRKLLDGMMEAIGLGGEENAARRLIVLRAIDKLDKFSPAEVKKLLQNGRGDESGDFTKGANLSDHQADAVLAYMERDSDVLFGREYWENFGWNTHSHSVGLGTIPYTISKDEQLTERFARNDSIIAGKVDILKINTLIRAAGYGPDRIRIDPSVVRGLEYYTGPVF
;
A
#
# COMPACT_ATOMS: atom_id res chain seq x y z
N MET A 1 -26.88 61.50 -25.39
CA MET A 1 -26.85 60.06 -25.19
C MET A 1 -25.57 59.74 -24.40
N SER A 2 -25.69 59.52 -23.11
CA SER A 2 -24.55 59.17 -22.25
C SER A 2 -24.26 57.68 -22.41
N THR A 3 -23.15 57.35 -23.02
CA THR A 3 -22.63 55.99 -23.11
C THR A 3 -22.06 55.59 -21.75
N GLU A 4 -22.90 54.95 -20.90
CA GLU A 4 -22.41 54.27 -19.70
C GLU A 4 -21.49 53.09 -20.12
N THR A 5 -20.23 53.23 -19.83
CA THR A 5 -19.26 52.11 -19.94
C THR A 5 -19.70 51.00 -18.99
N PRO A 6 -19.92 49.74 -19.44
CA PRO A 6 -20.38 48.68 -18.58
C PRO A 6 -19.32 48.47 -17.46
N LYS A 7 -19.75 48.55 -16.20
CA LYS A 7 -18.92 48.18 -15.05
C LYS A 7 -18.42 46.78 -15.22
N PRO A 8 -17.11 46.52 -15.05
CA PRO A 8 -16.57 45.18 -15.11
C PRO A 8 -17.29 44.28 -14.10
N ALA A 9 -17.74 43.12 -14.56
CA ALA A 9 -18.38 42.14 -13.70
C ALA A 9 -17.43 41.80 -12.52
N ARG A 10 -17.94 41.94 -11.29
CA ARG A 10 -17.13 41.55 -10.10
C ARG A 10 -16.87 40.05 -10.15
N THR A 11 -15.57 39.70 -10.08
CA THR A 11 -15.16 38.30 -9.95
C THR A 11 -15.68 37.74 -8.61
N GLU A 12 -16.37 36.65 -8.66
CA GLU A 12 -16.84 35.93 -7.46
C GLU A 12 -15.67 35.33 -6.67
N ALA A 13 -15.64 35.59 -5.36
CA ALA A 13 -14.65 35.00 -4.46
C ALA A 13 -15.02 33.53 -4.18
N ARG A 14 -14.40 32.59 -4.91
CA ARG A 14 -14.64 31.14 -4.79
C ARG A 14 -13.35 30.35 -4.79
N ARG A 15 -13.36 29.24 -4.07
CA ARG A 15 -12.26 28.28 -4.04
C ARG A 15 -12.42 27.23 -5.15
N PRO A 16 -11.32 26.72 -5.74
CA PRO A 16 -11.40 25.55 -6.60
C PRO A 16 -11.93 24.35 -5.81
N ARG A 17 -12.74 23.53 -6.47
CA ARG A 17 -13.38 22.39 -5.83
C ARG A 17 -12.35 21.36 -5.34
N GLY A 18 -12.42 20.96 -4.07
CA GLY A 18 -11.52 19.98 -3.45
C GLY A 18 -10.14 20.52 -3.04
N LEU A 19 -9.95 21.85 -3.08
CA LEU A 19 -8.72 22.55 -2.67
C LEU A 19 -9.07 23.48 -1.48
N PRO A 20 -8.98 22.99 -0.23
CA PRO A 20 -9.39 23.75 0.95
C PRO A 20 -8.32 24.78 1.35
N ASP A 21 -8.78 25.92 1.89
CA ASP A 21 -7.92 26.79 2.70
C ASP A 21 -7.66 26.12 4.06
N ARG A 22 -6.55 26.47 4.69
CA ARG A 22 -6.18 25.95 6.01
C ARG A 22 -6.18 27.07 7.03
N SER A 23 -6.74 26.79 8.21
CA SER A 23 -6.70 27.71 9.32
C SER A 23 -5.32 27.79 9.99
N PRO A 24 -5.01 28.87 10.73
CA PRO A 24 -3.77 28.93 11.51
C PRO A 24 -3.63 27.77 12.52
N ALA A 25 -4.73 27.27 13.07
CA ALA A 25 -4.72 26.12 13.98
C ALA A 25 -4.30 24.83 13.26
N ASP A 26 -4.88 24.56 12.07
CA ASP A 26 -4.53 23.40 11.24
C ASP A 26 -3.06 23.42 10.83
N ILE A 27 -2.55 24.59 10.45
CA ILE A 27 -1.15 24.74 10.05
C ILE A 27 -0.22 24.44 11.22
N ARG A 28 -0.48 25.02 12.41
CA ARG A 28 0.35 24.77 13.59
C ARG A 28 0.32 23.29 14.02
N ALA A 29 -0.85 22.67 14.05
CA ALA A 29 -0.98 21.26 14.39
C ALA A 29 -0.23 20.35 13.41
N THR A 30 -0.35 20.61 12.11
CA THR A 30 0.36 19.84 11.07
C THR A 30 1.88 20.02 11.20
N ASN A 31 2.37 21.24 11.41
CA ASN A 31 3.80 21.50 11.53
C ASN A 31 4.39 20.80 12.76
N GLU A 32 3.64 20.78 13.87
CA GLU A 32 4.06 20.03 15.07
C GLU A 32 4.12 18.53 14.80
N MET A 33 3.08 17.96 14.21
CA MET A 33 3.05 16.56 13.83
C MET A 33 4.20 16.20 12.88
N MET A 34 4.44 17.00 11.84
CA MET A 34 5.55 16.77 10.90
C MET A 34 6.91 16.78 11.59
N ARG A 35 7.13 17.69 12.55
CA ARG A 35 8.40 17.77 13.30
C ARG A 35 8.62 16.53 14.18
N VAL A 36 7.56 15.98 14.78
CA VAL A 36 7.66 14.73 15.55
C VAL A 36 8.02 13.56 14.62
N ILE A 37 7.34 13.42 13.49
CA ILE A 37 7.62 12.36 12.51
C ILE A 37 9.05 12.46 11.99
N GLN A 38 9.49 13.66 11.58
CA GLN A 38 10.84 13.92 11.10
C GLN A 38 11.90 13.45 12.10
N ARG A 39 11.74 13.83 13.37
CA ARG A 39 12.68 13.42 14.44
C ARG A 39 12.79 11.89 14.56
N VAL A 40 11.67 11.17 14.49
CA VAL A 40 11.69 9.71 14.52
C VAL A 40 12.42 9.15 13.30
N TYR A 41 12.14 9.63 12.11
CA TYR A 41 12.77 9.14 10.88
C TYR A 41 14.30 9.41 10.86
N GLU A 42 14.73 10.55 11.38
CA GLU A 42 16.16 10.88 11.53
C GLU A 42 16.87 9.95 12.53
N LEU A 43 16.19 9.51 13.60
CA LEU A 43 16.74 8.51 14.53
C LEU A 43 16.97 7.14 13.84
N TYR A 44 16.19 6.82 12.82
CA TYR A 44 16.38 5.64 11.98
C TYR A 44 17.39 5.87 10.85
N GLY A 45 18.04 7.03 10.79
CA GLY A 45 19.08 7.36 9.82
C GLY A 45 18.54 7.70 8.43
N PHE A 46 17.30 8.18 8.34
CA PHE A 46 16.75 8.74 7.11
C PHE A 46 17.10 10.21 6.98
N GLU A 47 17.47 10.65 5.78
CA GLU A 47 17.81 12.03 5.47
C GLU A 47 16.72 12.73 4.67
N PRO A 48 16.53 14.05 4.84
CA PRO A 48 15.51 14.78 4.11
C PRO A 48 15.90 14.93 2.63
N VAL A 49 14.93 14.80 1.74
CA VAL A 49 15.03 15.16 0.33
C VAL A 49 13.77 15.90 -0.11
N GLU A 50 13.94 16.91 -0.92
CA GLU A 50 12.82 17.65 -1.53
C GLU A 50 12.91 17.57 -3.05
N THR A 51 11.79 17.31 -3.70
CA THR A 51 11.64 17.25 -5.15
C THR A 51 10.66 18.32 -5.63
N PRO A 52 10.71 18.76 -6.88
CA PRO A 52 9.80 19.75 -7.43
C PRO A 52 8.32 19.36 -7.31
N PHE A 53 7.43 20.35 -7.29
CA PHE A 53 5.98 20.12 -7.36
C PHE A 53 5.54 19.71 -8.76
N LEU A 54 6.25 20.14 -9.78
CA LEU A 54 6.01 19.84 -11.18
C LEU A 54 7.09 18.87 -11.66
N GLU A 55 6.67 17.83 -12.34
CA GLU A 55 7.53 16.87 -13.04
C GLU A 55 7.07 16.79 -14.49
N TYR A 56 7.95 16.39 -15.40
CA TYR A 56 7.51 16.03 -16.74
C TYR A 56 6.51 14.87 -16.65
N THR A 57 5.42 14.95 -17.42
CA THR A 57 4.32 13.97 -17.33
C THR A 57 4.78 12.56 -17.64
N ASP A 58 5.73 12.37 -18.56
CA ASP A 58 6.32 11.08 -18.89
C ASP A 58 7.19 10.52 -17.74
N ALA A 59 7.82 11.39 -16.94
CA ALA A 59 8.59 10.97 -15.77
C ALA A 59 7.71 10.42 -14.64
N LEU A 60 6.44 10.82 -14.56
CA LEU A 60 5.47 10.23 -13.62
C LEU A 60 5.02 8.82 -14.04
N GLY A 61 5.23 8.45 -15.28
CA GLY A 61 5.28 7.11 -15.82
C GLY A 61 4.04 6.23 -15.63
N LYS A 62 4.29 4.93 -15.54
CA LYS A 62 3.33 3.83 -15.48
C LYS A 62 2.34 3.87 -14.32
N PHE A 63 2.53 4.76 -13.37
CA PHE A 63 1.75 4.84 -12.12
C PHE A 63 0.55 5.77 -12.23
N LEU A 64 0.35 6.42 -13.37
CA LEU A 64 -0.86 7.18 -13.63
C LEU A 64 -2.04 6.20 -13.83
N PRO A 65 -3.17 6.42 -13.17
CA PRO A 65 -4.27 5.47 -13.13
C PRO A 65 -4.91 5.16 -14.50
N ASP A 66 -4.58 5.94 -15.53
CA ASP A 66 -5.23 5.82 -16.84
C ASP A 66 -4.28 6.33 -17.95
N GLN A 67 -3.56 5.40 -18.60
CA GLN A 67 -2.65 5.73 -19.71
C GLN A 67 -3.39 6.24 -20.96
N ASP A 68 -4.66 5.86 -21.12
CA ASP A 68 -5.49 6.25 -22.27
C ASP A 68 -6.04 7.68 -22.13
N ARG A 69 -5.91 8.28 -20.94
CA ARG A 69 -6.35 9.65 -20.65
C ARG A 69 -5.27 10.42 -19.92
N PRO A 70 -4.33 11.09 -20.62
CA PRO A 70 -3.16 11.75 -20.03
C PRO A 70 -3.47 12.71 -18.86
N ASN A 71 -4.71 13.17 -18.73
CA ASN A 71 -5.20 14.06 -17.68
C ASN A 71 -6.13 13.38 -16.67
N ALA A 72 -6.37 12.08 -16.77
CA ALA A 72 -7.19 11.38 -15.79
C ALA A 72 -6.39 11.15 -14.51
N GLY A 73 -6.84 11.74 -13.43
CA GLY A 73 -6.20 11.62 -12.11
C GLY A 73 -5.06 12.61 -11.82
N VAL A 74 -4.51 13.33 -12.79
CA VAL A 74 -3.46 14.34 -12.59
C VAL A 74 -3.87 15.72 -13.07
N PHE A 75 -3.21 16.77 -12.55
CA PHE A 75 -3.29 18.13 -13.08
C PHE A 75 -2.09 18.37 -13.97
N SER A 76 -2.33 18.54 -15.27
CA SER A 76 -1.28 18.74 -16.25
C SER A 76 -1.42 20.08 -16.95
N LEU A 77 -0.28 20.64 -17.35
CA LEU A 77 -0.16 21.88 -18.11
C LEU A 77 0.97 21.74 -19.15
N ARG A 78 0.99 22.60 -20.14
CA ARG A 78 2.14 22.74 -21.05
C ARG A 78 3.00 23.92 -20.60
N ASP A 79 4.31 23.75 -20.65
CA ASP A 79 5.27 24.83 -20.46
C ASP A 79 5.48 25.64 -21.76
N ASP A 80 6.39 26.60 -21.70
CA ASP A 80 6.70 27.46 -22.84
C ASP A 80 7.40 26.70 -24.00
N ASP A 81 8.03 25.55 -23.70
CA ASP A 81 8.65 24.63 -24.65
C ASP A 81 7.69 23.55 -25.17
N GLU A 82 6.39 23.74 -24.93
CA GLU A 82 5.30 22.80 -25.29
C GLU A 82 5.42 21.41 -24.64
N GLN A 83 6.26 21.26 -23.62
CA GLN A 83 6.37 20.01 -22.87
C GLN A 83 5.21 19.84 -21.90
N TRP A 84 4.73 18.62 -21.78
CA TRP A 84 3.73 18.30 -20.77
C TRP A 84 4.36 18.15 -19.39
N MET A 85 3.94 19.00 -18.46
CA MET A 85 4.25 18.90 -17.03
C MET A 85 3.00 18.60 -16.24
N SER A 86 3.17 17.89 -15.11
CA SER A 86 2.08 17.56 -14.19
C SER A 86 2.46 17.89 -12.76
N LEU A 87 1.47 18.35 -11.98
CA LEU A 87 1.61 18.39 -10.54
C LEU A 87 1.78 16.97 -10.00
N ARG A 88 2.75 16.77 -9.13
CA ARG A 88 3.07 15.46 -8.56
C ARG A 88 1.85 14.85 -7.87
N TYR A 89 1.57 13.60 -8.22
CA TYR A 89 0.44 12.82 -7.72
C TYR A 89 0.76 12.16 -6.36
N ASP A 90 2.02 11.82 -6.14
CA ASP A 90 2.63 11.30 -4.93
C ASP A 90 4.05 11.85 -4.76
N LEU A 91 4.76 11.38 -3.74
CA LEU A 91 6.16 11.73 -3.51
C LEU A 91 7.12 10.64 -3.99
N THR A 92 6.63 9.46 -4.36
CA THR A 92 7.43 8.30 -4.74
C THR A 92 7.95 8.39 -6.18
N ALA A 93 7.10 8.78 -7.15
CA ALA A 93 7.52 8.93 -8.54
C ALA A 93 8.60 10.02 -8.71
N PRO A 94 8.50 11.23 -8.10
CA PRO A 94 9.58 12.20 -8.08
C PRO A 94 10.88 11.66 -7.43
N LEU A 95 10.78 10.86 -6.36
CA LEU A 95 11.95 10.23 -5.77
C LEU A 95 12.60 9.24 -6.74
N ALA A 96 11.81 8.43 -7.46
CA ALA A 96 12.33 7.47 -8.42
C ALA A 96 13.13 8.18 -9.52
N ARG A 97 12.61 9.30 -10.07
CA ARG A 97 13.33 10.15 -11.02
C ARG A 97 14.62 10.70 -10.40
N TYR A 98 14.55 11.26 -9.19
CA TYR A 98 15.71 11.77 -8.47
C TYR A 98 16.80 10.70 -8.27
N CYS A 99 16.40 9.51 -7.84
CA CYS A 99 17.32 8.39 -7.67
C CYS A 99 17.95 7.95 -9.00
N ALA A 100 17.17 7.89 -10.08
CA ALA A 100 17.67 7.52 -11.40
C ALA A 100 18.72 8.52 -11.90
N GLU A 101 18.48 9.82 -11.73
CA GLU A 101 19.40 10.89 -12.12
C GLU A 101 20.70 10.89 -11.31
N ASN A 102 20.61 10.61 -10.00
CA ASN A 102 21.73 10.76 -9.08
C ASN A 102 22.33 9.43 -8.60
N TRP A 103 21.93 8.29 -9.17
CA TRP A 103 22.22 6.94 -8.67
C TRP A 103 23.69 6.67 -8.36
N GLN A 104 24.59 7.20 -9.18
CA GLN A 104 26.04 6.97 -9.01
C GLN A 104 26.59 7.64 -7.75
N ASN A 105 25.97 8.72 -7.31
CA ASN A 105 26.43 9.56 -6.20
C ASN A 105 25.70 9.29 -4.88
N LEU A 106 24.57 8.55 -4.94
CA LEU A 106 23.79 8.23 -3.74
C LEU A 106 24.42 7.10 -2.92
N PRO A 107 24.38 7.17 -1.58
CA PRO A 107 24.77 6.04 -0.73
C PRO A 107 23.89 4.82 -1.01
N LYS A 108 24.39 3.62 -0.72
CA LYS A 108 23.65 2.36 -0.93
C LYS A 108 23.66 1.53 0.35
N PRO A 109 22.47 1.28 0.97
CA PRO A 109 21.15 1.74 0.55
C PRO A 109 20.96 3.25 0.75
N TYR A 110 20.19 3.88 -0.12
CA TYR A 110 19.77 5.27 0.04
C TYR A 110 18.49 5.33 0.87
N ARG A 111 18.55 6.04 1.99
CA ARG A 111 17.47 6.17 2.96
C ARG A 111 17.06 7.63 3.03
N SER A 112 15.86 7.93 2.60
CA SER A 112 15.37 9.31 2.55
C SER A 112 13.93 9.42 3.00
N TYR A 113 13.60 10.55 3.63
CA TYR A 113 12.23 10.93 3.89
C TYR A 113 11.91 12.27 3.22
N ARG A 114 10.66 12.51 2.98
CA ARG A 114 10.15 13.76 2.42
C ARG A 114 8.72 14.02 2.84
N SER A 115 8.37 15.28 2.94
CA SER A 115 6.99 15.70 3.15
C SER A 115 6.61 16.75 2.11
N GLY A 116 5.36 16.75 1.68
CA GLY A 116 4.93 17.75 0.72
C GLY A 116 3.50 17.56 0.24
N TRP A 117 3.03 18.62 -0.40
CA TRP A 117 1.74 18.61 -1.05
C TRP A 117 1.75 17.73 -2.29
N VAL A 118 0.70 16.92 -2.44
CA VAL A 118 0.41 16.13 -3.62
C VAL A 118 -0.97 16.46 -4.15
N PHE A 119 -1.19 16.22 -5.44
CA PHE A 119 -2.35 16.72 -6.16
C PHE A 119 -2.98 15.60 -6.97
N ARG A 120 -4.29 15.33 -6.71
CA ARG A 120 -5.04 14.29 -7.41
C ARG A 120 -6.27 14.87 -8.05
N ASN A 121 -6.38 14.78 -9.37
CA ASN A 121 -7.52 15.28 -10.12
C ASN A 121 -8.69 14.28 -10.09
N GLU A 122 -9.03 13.80 -8.89
CA GLU A 122 -10.14 12.89 -8.65
C GLU A 122 -11.41 13.64 -8.24
N LYS A 123 -12.54 12.94 -8.24
CA LYS A 123 -13.81 13.50 -7.74
C LYS A 123 -13.70 13.69 -6.21
N PRO A 124 -13.78 14.93 -5.71
CA PRO A 124 -13.66 15.17 -4.26
C PRO A 124 -14.92 14.70 -3.53
N GLY A 125 -14.74 14.31 -2.25
CA GLY A 125 -15.80 13.86 -1.36
C GLY A 125 -15.42 14.08 0.11
N PRO A 126 -16.24 13.65 1.07
CA PRO A 126 -15.91 13.72 2.49
C PRO A 126 -14.57 13.03 2.78
N GLY A 127 -13.61 13.76 3.37
CA GLY A 127 -12.25 13.26 3.64
C GLY A 127 -11.37 13.03 2.41
N ARG A 128 -11.85 13.32 1.19
CA ARG A 128 -11.12 13.13 -0.06
C ARG A 128 -10.90 14.47 -0.75
N PHE A 129 -9.70 14.99 -0.58
CA PHE A 129 -9.27 16.27 -1.15
C PHE A 129 -8.44 16.05 -2.41
N ARG A 130 -8.40 17.08 -3.27
CA ARG A 130 -7.57 17.11 -4.49
C ARG A 130 -6.15 17.63 -4.23
N GLN A 131 -5.91 18.18 -3.05
CA GLN A 131 -4.63 18.57 -2.51
C GLN A 131 -4.53 18.10 -1.06
N PHE A 132 -3.51 17.34 -0.73
CA PHE A 132 -3.26 16.87 0.64
C PHE A 132 -1.76 16.67 0.87
N MET A 133 -1.37 16.59 2.16
CA MET A 133 0.01 16.40 2.55
C MET A 133 0.34 14.90 2.64
N GLN A 134 1.45 14.48 2.05
CA GLN A 134 2.09 13.20 2.32
C GLN A 134 3.36 13.39 3.14
N PHE A 135 3.74 12.37 3.90
CA PHE A 135 5.01 12.23 4.57
C PHE A 135 5.50 10.81 4.35
N ASP A 136 6.50 10.66 3.50
CA ASP A 136 6.97 9.36 3.02
C ASP A 136 8.42 9.12 3.44
N ALA A 137 8.78 7.85 3.68
CA ALA A 137 10.14 7.39 3.86
C ALA A 137 10.39 6.17 2.97
N ASP A 138 11.54 6.16 2.30
CA ASP A 138 11.93 5.08 1.41
C ASP A 138 13.39 4.67 1.63
N THR A 139 13.63 3.38 1.53
CA THR A 139 14.97 2.79 1.45
C THR A 139 15.16 2.21 0.05
N VAL A 140 16.04 2.80 -0.74
CA VAL A 140 16.29 2.41 -2.13
C VAL A 140 17.61 1.64 -2.23
N GLY A 141 17.57 0.46 -2.88
CA GLY A 141 18.76 -0.37 -3.07
C GLY A 141 19.09 -1.31 -1.90
N ALA A 142 18.13 -1.57 -1.00
CA ALA A 142 18.27 -2.63 0.00
C ALA A 142 17.79 -3.97 -0.57
N GLY A 143 18.63 -4.97 -0.56
CA GLY A 143 18.32 -6.34 -1.02
C GLY A 143 17.78 -7.26 0.07
N SER A 144 17.36 -6.74 1.23
CA SER A 144 16.94 -7.53 2.38
C SER A 144 15.64 -7.02 2.97
N VAL A 145 14.77 -7.93 3.37
CA VAL A 145 13.52 -7.63 4.12
C VAL A 145 13.76 -7.03 5.51
N ALA A 146 15.01 -6.86 5.92
CA ALA A 146 15.33 -6.10 7.12
C ALA A 146 14.90 -4.63 7.00
N ALA A 147 14.96 -4.07 5.78
CA ALA A 147 14.44 -2.72 5.52
C ALA A 147 12.91 -2.64 5.75
N ASP A 148 12.17 -3.68 5.35
CA ASP A 148 10.72 -3.74 5.59
C ASP A 148 10.40 -3.87 7.08
N ALA A 149 11.15 -4.71 7.81
CA ALA A 149 11.01 -4.82 9.26
C ALA A 149 11.27 -3.47 9.96
N GLU A 150 12.27 -2.73 9.51
CA GLU A 150 12.62 -1.42 10.05
C GLU A 150 11.53 -0.38 9.81
N ILE A 151 10.95 -0.33 8.60
CA ILE A 151 9.82 0.57 8.29
C ILE A 151 8.63 0.27 9.21
N CYS A 152 8.33 -1.02 9.48
CA CYS A 152 7.26 -1.39 10.42
C CYS A 152 7.55 -0.89 11.84
N MET A 153 8.80 -1.03 12.31
CA MET A 153 9.21 -0.54 13.63
C MET A 153 9.14 0.99 13.70
N MET A 154 9.67 1.67 12.69
CA MET A 154 9.62 3.14 12.57
C MET A 154 8.18 3.66 12.55
N ALA A 155 7.26 2.97 11.85
CA ALA A 155 5.84 3.34 11.87
C ALA A 155 5.23 3.23 13.27
N ALA A 156 5.53 2.15 14.01
CA ALA A 156 5.07 1.97 15.38
C ALA A 156 5.61 3.06 16.32
N ASP A 157 6.91 3.35 16.26
CA ASP A 157 7.54 4.38 17.07
C ASP A 157 7.02 5.78 16.73
N THR A 158 6.72 6.03 15.46
CA THR A 158 6.13 7.29 15.02
C THR A 158 4.73 7.51 15.62
N LEU A 159 3.88 6.48 15.62
CA LEU A 159 2.54 6.58 16.24
C LEU A 159 2.64 6.84 17.74
N GLU A 160 3.55 6.15 18.45
CA GLU A 160 3.78 6.38 19.86
C GLU A 160 4.34 7.79 20.15
N ALA A 161 5.28 8.27 19.33
CA ALA A 161 5.82 9.62 19.45
C ALA A 161 4.76 10.71 19.21
N LEU A 162 3.77 10.44 18.37
CA LEU A 162 2.60 11.30 18.13
C LEU A 162 1.56 11.24 19.25
N GLY A 163 1.78 10.43 20.29
CA GLY A 163 0.90 10.32 21.45
C GLY A 163 -0.22 9.28 21.30
N ILE A 164 -0.15 8.39 20.29
CA ILE A 164 -1.07 7.28 20.16
C ILE A 164 -0.52 6.10 20.98
N PRO A 165 -1.13 5.77 22.12
CA PRO A 165 -0.57 4.75 23.03
C PRO A 165 -0.72 3.34 22.45
N ARG A 166 0.11 2.42 22.94
CA ARG A 166 0.01 0.98 22.66
C ARG A 166 -1.40 0.47 22.95
N GLY A 167 -1.89 -0.41 22.10
CA GLY A 167 -3.27 -0.93 22.16
C GLY A 167 -4.30 -0.06 21.44
N GLN A 168 -3.96 1.16 20.99
CA GLN A 168 -4.82 2.00 20.14
C GLN A 168 -4.41 1.99 18.65
N TYR A 169 -3.34 1.32 18.32
CA TYR A 169 -2.90 1.10 16.97
C TYR A 169 -2.33 -0.30 16.80
N ILE A 170 -2.22 -0.75 15.59
CA ILE A 170 -1.49 -1.96 15.22
C ILE A 170 -0.95 -1.81 13.80
N ILE A 171 0.32 -2.11 13.60
CA ILE A 171 0.93 -2.21 12.26
C ILE A 171 0.68 -3.62 11.77
N LYS A 172 -0.09 -3.74 10.71
CA LYS A 172 -0.40 -5.03 10.08
C LYS A 172 0.52 -5.26 8.90
N VAL A 173 1.09 -6.46 8.79
CA VAL A 173 2.08 -6.82 7.75
C VAL A 173 1.63 -8.07 7.03
N ASN A 174 1.70 -8.04 5.71
CA ASN A 174 1.50 -9.20 4.84
C ASN A 174 2.61 -9.23 3.76
N HIS A 175 2.53 -10.17 2.84
CA HIS A 175 3.43 -10.25 1.70
C HIS A 175 2.67 -10.52 0.40
N ARG A 176 2.97 -9.76 -0.65
CA ARG A 176 2.29 -9.89 -1.93
C ARG A 176 2.35 -11.31 -2.51
N LYS A 177 3.50 -11.97 -2.40
CA LYS A 177 3.66 -13.35 -2.88
C LYS A 177 2.71 -14.36 -2.21
N LEU A 178 2.28 -14.10 -0.97
CA LEU A 178 1.27 -14.95 -0.30
C LEU A 178 -0.09 -14.84 -1.00
N LEU A 179 -0.48 -13.63 -1.39
CA LEU A 179 -1.72 -13.38 -2.11
C LEU A 179 -1.64 -13.93 -3.54
N ASP A 180 -0.54 -13.70 -4.23
CA ASP A 180 -0.32 -14.19 -5.59
C ASP A 180 -0.33 -15.72 -5.62
N GLY A 181 0.39 -16.38 -4.71
CA GLY A 181 0.40 -17.82 -4.62
C GLY A 181 -0.95 -18.43 -4.21
N MET A 182 -1.73 -17.74 -3.37
CA MET A 182 -3.11 -18.15 -3.09
C MET A 182 -3.95 -18.10 -4.37
N MET A 183 -3.83 -17.04 -5.17
CA MET A 183 -4.55 -16.94 -6.45
C MET A 183 -4.10 -17.99 -7.46
N GLU A 184 -2.79 -18.27 -7.53
CA GLU A 184 -2.26 -19.37 -8.36
C GLU A 184 -2.81 -20.73 -7.93
N ALA A 185 -2.87 -21.00 -6.62
CA ALA A 185 -3.38 -22.26 -6.09
C ALA A 185 -4.85 -22.51 -6.45
N ILE A 186 -5.67 -21.45 -6.49
CA ILE A 186 -7.08 -21.55 -6.93
C ILE A 186 -7.26 -21.52 -8.46
N GLY A 187 -6.17 -21.54 -9.24
CA GLY A 187 -6.20 -21.58 -10.70
C GLY A 187 -6.32 -20.22 -11.39
N LEU A 188 -5.91 -19.14 -10.72
CA LEU A 188 -5.83 -17.80 -11.30
C LEU A 188 -4.38 -17.37 -11.61
N GLY A 189 -3.45 -18.30 -11.81
CA GLY A 189 -2.13 -18.04 -12.35
C GLY A 189 -2.18 -17.54 -13.80
N GLY A 190 -1.02 -17.12 -14.34
CA GLY A 190 -0.87 -16.68 -15.73
C GLY A 190 -1.36 -15.25 -16.02
N GLU A 191 -0.87 -14.67 -17.11
CA GLU A 191 -1.22 -13.29 -17.52
C GLU A 191 -2.68 -13.16 -17.96
N GLU A 192 -3.25 -14.21 -18.52
CA GLU A 192 -4.66 -14.25 -18.95
C GLU A 192 -5.65 -14.02 -17.81
N ASN A 193 -5.23 -14.28 -16.57
CA ASN A 193 -6.03 -14.06 -15.36
C ASN A 193 -5.74 -12.73 -14.65
N ALA A 194 -4.86 -11.87 -15.17
CA ALA A 194 -4.45 -10.62 -14.50
C ALA A 194 -5.66 -9.75 -14.12
N ALA A 195 -6.59 -9.54 -15.05
CA ALA A 195 -7.80 -8.77 -14.79
C ALA A 195 -8.70 -9.41 -13.71
N ARG A 196 -8.79 -10.75 -13.66
CA ARG A 196 -9.56 -11.45 -12.64
C ARG A 196 -8.90 -11.36 -11.27
N ARG A 197 -7.56 -11.51 -11.20
CA ARG A 197 -6.79 -11.31 -9.97
C ARG A 197 -7.03 -9.92 -9.37
N LEU A 198 -7.02 -8.89 -10.22
CA LEU A 198 -7.29 -7.53 -9.76
C LEU A 198 -8.69 -7.37 -9.17
N ILE A 199 -9.72 -8.00 -9.76
CA ILE A 199 -11.08 -7.99 -9.21
C ILE A 199 -11.12 -8.71 -7.85
N VAL A 200 -10.43 -9.86 -7.72
CA VAL A 200 -10.32 -10.59 -6.45
C VAL A 200 -9.68 -9.72 -5.38
N LEU A 201 -8.55 -9.08 -5.66
CA LEU A 201 -7.85 -8.22 -4.71
C LEU A 201 -8.72 -7.02 -4.29
N ARG A 202 -9.41 -6.39 -5.24
CA ARG A 202 -10.36 -5.29 -4.96
C ARG A 202 -11.57 -5.75 -4.12
N ALA A 203 -11.97 -7.00 -4.26
CA ALA A 203 -13.04 -7.57 -3.45
C ALA A 203 -12.56 -7.82 -2.02
N ILE A 204 -11.37 -8.39 -1.85
CA ILE A 204 -10.76 -8.65 -0.54
C ILE A 204 -10.52 -7.34 0.24
N ASP A 205 -10.03 -6.29 -0.41
CA ASP A 205 -9.82 -4.95 0.19
C ASP A 205 -11.09 -4.35 0.81
N LYS A 206 -12.25 -4.89 0.45
CA LYS A 206 -13.53 -4.46 1.01
C LYS A 206 -13.96 -5.22 2.28
N LEU A 207 -13.19 -6.22 2.74
CA LEU A 207 -13.51 -6.97 3.96
C LEU A 207 -13.56 -6.08 5.21
N ASP A 208 -12.86 -4.94 5.22
CA ASP A 208 -12.96 -3.96 6.31
C ASP A 208 -14.33 -3.24 6.36
N LYS A 209 -15.11 -3.28 5.29
CA LYS A 209 -16.36 -2.51 5.13
C LYS A 209 -17.60 -3.37 4.90
N PHE A 210 -17.42 -4.55 4.35
CA PHE A 210 -18.49 -5.48 3.99
C PHE A 210 -18.34 -6.81 4.70
N SER A 211 -19.47 -7.47 4.92
CA SER A 211 -19.47 -8.82 5.48
C SER A 211 -18.81 -9.83 4.53
N PRO A 212 -18.26 -10.95 5.04
CA PRO A 212 -17.72 -12.03 4.19
C PRO A 212 -18.70 -12.52 3.13
N ALA A 213 -19.99 -12.59 3.44
CA ALA A 213 -21.04 -12.98 2.50
C ALA A 213 -21.22 -11.99 1.34
N GLU A 214 -21.05 -10.70 1.59
CA GLU A 214 -21.10 -9.66 0.56
C GLU A 214 -19.84 -9.67 -0.30
N VAL A 215 -18.68 -9.86 0.32
CA VAL A 215 -17.41 -10.03 -0.41
C VAL A 215 -17.44 -11.29 -1.26
N LYS A 216 -18.03 -12.38 -0.78
CA LYS A 216 -18.23 -13.61 -1.57
C LYS A 216 -18.99 -13.34 -2.88
N LYS A 217 -20.03 -12.51 -2.86
CA LYS A 217 -20.74 -12.11 -4.09
C LYS A 217 -19.83 -11.38 -5.06
N LEU A 218 -18.95 -10.48 -4.57
CA LEU A 218 -17.96 -9.78 -5.39
C LEU A 218 -16.89 -10.71 -5.97
N LEU A 219 -16.52 -11.76 -5.24
CA LEU A 219 -15.63 -12.81 -5.74
C LEU A 219 -16.29 -13.66 -6.83
N GLN A 220 -17.60 -13.83 -6.78
CA GLN A 220 -18.40 -14.63 -7.72
C GLN A 220 -18.95 -13.75 -8.86
N ASN A 221 -20.27 -13.58 -8.89
CA ASN A 221 -21.01 -12.94 -10.00
C ASN A 221 -21.01 -11.41 -9.96
N GLY A 222 -20.68 -10.83 -8.80
CA GLY A 222 -20.76 -9.40 -8.57
C GLY A 222 -21.91 -8.99 -7.66
N ARG A 223 -22.05 -7.68 -7.42
CA ARG A 223 -23.03 -7.12 -6.48
C ARG A 223 -23.62 -5.83 -7.01
N GLY A 224 -24.94 -5.66 -6.90
CA GLY A 224 -25.60 -4.37 -7.00
C GLY A 224 -25.49 -3.59 -5.68
N ASP A 225 -25.38 -2.28 -5.75
CA ASP A 225 -25.45 -1.39 -4.59
C ASP A 225 -26.83 -0.74 -4.44
N GLU A 226 -27.01 0.03 -3.38
CA GLU A 226 -28.26 0.75 -3.10
C GLU A 226 -28.58 1.86 -4.11
N SER A 227 -27.59 2.34 -4.87
CA SER A 227 -27.75 3.31 -5.94
C SER A 227 -28.19 2.71 -7.27
N GLY A 228 -28.21 1.37 -7.36
CA GLY A 228 -28.53 0.63 -8.57
C GLY A 228 -27.32 0.35 -9.46
N ASP A 229 -26.13 0.76 -9.06
CA ASP A 229 -24.88 0.44 -9.78
C ASP A 229 -24.46 -1.02 -9.52
N PHE A 230 -24.02 -1.70 -10.59
CA PHE A 230 -23.57 -3.09 -10.51
C PHE A 230 -22.06 -3.21 -10.60
N THR A 231 -21.45 -3.76 -9.56
CA THR A 231 -20.02 -4.11 -9.56
C THR A 231 -19.84 -5.55 -10.04
N LYS A 232 -19.15 -5.73 -11.19
CA LYS A 232 -18.84 -7.04 -11.77
C LYS A 232 -17.92 -7.84 -10.85
N GLY A 233 -18.21 -9.13 -10.68
CA GLY A 233 -17.40 -10.07 -9.90
C GLY A 233 -16.27 -10.71 -10.69
N ALA A 234 -15.43 -11.50 -9.99
CA ALA A 234 -14.30 -12.23 -10.54
C ALA A 234 -14.70 -13.58 -11.18
N ASN A 235 -16.00 -13.97 -11.14
CA ASN A 235 -16.51 -15.24 -11.61
C ASN A 235 -15.79 -16.46 -11.00
N LEU A 236 -15.50 -16.41 -9.70
CA LEU A 236 -14.99 -17.58 -8.97
C LEU A 236 -16.11 -18.58 -8.74
N SER A 237 -15.77 -19.87 -8.74
CA SER A 237 -16.67 -20.90 -8.23
C SER A 237 -16.90 -20.71 -6.73
N ASP A 238 -17.94 -21.34 -6.19
CA ASP A 238 -18.25 -21.32 -4.76
C ASP A 238 -17.05 -21.80 -3.93
N HIS A 239 -16.44 -22.88 -4.34
CA HIS A 239 -15.27 -23.47 -3.73
C HIS A 239 -14.02 -22.54 -3.75
N GLN A 240 -13.75 -21.86 -4.88
CA GLN A 240 -12.64 -20.89 -4.99
C GLN A 240 -12.88 -19.67 -4.09
N ALA A 241 -14.11 -19.15 -4.06
CA ALA A 241 -14.48 -18.01 -3.22
C ALA A 241 -14.37 -18.37 -1.72
N ASP A 242 -14.80 -19.55 -1.30
CA ASP A 242 -14.66 -20.03 0.07
C ASP A 242 -13.19 -20.20 0.47
N ALA A 243 -12.33 -20.70 -0.42
CA ALA A 243 -10.91 -20.83 -0.18
C ALA A 243 -10.24 -19.45 0.04
N VAL A 244 -10.61 -18.44 -0.76
CA VAL A 244 -10.12 -17.05 -0.59
C VAL A 244 -10.54 -16.51 0.76
N LEU A 245 -11.82 -16.61 1.13
CA LEU A 245 -12.32 -16.11 2.41
C LEU A 245 -11.68 -16.84 3.60
N ALA A 246 -11.60 -18.17 3.53
CA ALA A 246 -10.95 -18.98 4.57
C ALA A 246 -9.46 -18.61 4.75
N TYR A 247 -8.77 -18.19 3.69
CA TYR A 247 -7.40 -17.68 3.79
C TYR A 247 -7.37 -16.34 4.52
N MET A 248 -8.30 -15.42 4.24
CA MET A 248 -8.34 -14.07 4.83
C MET A 248 -8.75 -14.06 6.31
N GLU A 249 -9.58 -15.00 6.73
CA GLU A 249 -10.08 -15.08 8.12
C GLU A 249 -9.07 -15.71 9.09
N ARG A 250 -7.91 -16.16 8.60
CA ARG A 250 -6.94 -16.88 9.43
C ARG A 250 -6.11 -15.96 10.28
N ASP A 251 -5.96 -16.34 11.53
CA ASP A 251 -4.93 -15.79 12.41
C ASP A 251 -3.53 -16.19 11.91
N SER A 252 -2.55 -15.29 12.08
CA SER A 252 -1.15 -15.53 11.74
C SER A 252 -0.59 -16.81 12.38
N ASP A 253 -1.01 -17.12 13.59
CA ASP A 253 -0.60 -18.33 14.32
C ASP A 253 -1.05 -19.62 13.61
N VAL A 254 -2.15 -19.55 12.87
CA VAL A 254 -2.65 -20.67 12.06
C VAL A 254 -1.90 -20.74 10.72
N LEU A 255 -1.58 -19.62 10.07
CA LEU A 255 -0.85 -19.61 8.79
C LEU A 255 0.58 -20.12 8.90
N PHE A 256 1.20 -19.92 10.05
CA PHE A 256 2.60 -20.29 10.29
C PHE A 256 2.76 -21.44 11.28
N GLY A 257 1.66 -21.93 11.91
CA GLY A 257 1.65 -22.97 12.94
C GLY A 257 2.17 -22.46 14.30
N ARG A 258 1.42 -22.70 15.40
CA ARG A 258 1.83 -22.27 16.74
C ARG A 258 3.17 -22.89 17.14
N GLU A 259 3.39 -24.17 16.82
CA GLU A 259 4.66 -24.89 17.06
C GLU A 259 5.84 -24.32 16.27
N TYR A 260 5.59 -23.66 15.15
CA TYR A 260 6.63 -23.07 14.32
C TYR A 260 7.26 -21.84 15.00
N TRP A 261 6.49 -21.05 15.73
CA TRP A 261 6.97 -19.90 16.49
C TRP A 261 7.75 -20.30 17.76
N GLU A 262 7.35 -21.43 18.40
CA GLU A 262 7.96 -21.92 19.64
C GLU A 262 9.26 -22.67 19.39
N ASN A 263 9.44 -23.31 18.22
CA ASN A 263 10.57 -24.17 17.90
C ASN A 263 11.64 -23.57 17.00
N PHE A 264 11.52 -22.29 16.61
CA PHE A 264 12.54 -21.64 15.78
C PHE A 264 13.74 -21.17 16.65
N GLY A 265 14.44 -22.13 17.28
CA GLY A 265 15.80 -21.97 17.73
C GLY A 265 16.70 -21.93 16.51
N TRP A 266 17.28 -20.79 16.22
CA TRP A 266 18.27 -20.61 15.16
C TRP A 266 19.41 -21.63 15.27
N ASN A 267 19.37 -22.68 14.47
CA ASN A 267 20.55 -23.50 14.22
C ASN A 267 21.14 -23.04 12.87
N THR A 268 22.14 -22.17 12.95
CA THR A 268 22.78 -21.48 11.81
C THR A 268 23.59 -22.42 10.90
N HIS A 269 23.50 -23.73 11.04
CA HIS A 269 24.38 -24.69 10.37
C HIS A 269 23.69 -25.68 9.42
N SER A 270 22.39 -25.61 9.19
CA SER A 270 21.75 -26.44 8.17
C SER A 270 20.98 -25.65 7.16
N HIS A 271 21.40 -25.71 5.91
CA HIS A 271 20.76 -25.12 4.72
C HIS A 271 19.48 -25.86 4.29
N SER A 272 18.97 -26.76 5.11
CA SER A 272 17.66 -27.38 4.91
C SER A 272 16.68 -26.76 5.91
N VAL A 273 15.94 -25.75 5.48
CA VAL A 273 14.70 -25.37 6.15
C VAL A 273 13.79 -26.58 6.02
N GLY A 274 13.73 -27.41 7.05
CA GLY A 274 12.73 -28.44 7.18
C GLY A 274 11.38 -27.74 7.28
N LEU A 275 10.76 -27.53 6.15
CA LEU A 275 9.34 -27.15 6.09
C LEU A 275 8.57 -28.33 6.67
N GLY A 276 8.41 -28.34 8.00
CA GLY A 276 7.58 -29.31 8.70
C GLY A 276 6.24 -29.39 7.98
N THR A 277 5.72 -30.58 7.86
CA THR A 277 4.42 -30.89 7.27
C THR A 277 3.40 -29.90 7.81
N ILE A 278 2.96 -28.98 6.97
CA ILE A 278 1.98 -27.95 7.34
C ILE A 278 0.64 -28.65 7.43
N PRO A 279 0.02 -28.83 8.60
CA PRO A 279 -1.32 -29.36 8.71
C PRO A 279 -2.31 -28.27 8.33
N TYR A 280 -2.45 -27.98 7.03
CA TYR A 280 -3.37 -26.97 6.54
C TYR A 280 -4.49 -27.54 5.71
N THR A 281 -5.67 -27.49 6.23
CA THR A 281 -6.89 -27.58 5.45
C THR A 281 -7.34 -26.17 5.06
N ILE A 282 -6.90 -25.64 3.92
CA ILE A 282 -7.39 -24.35 3.36
C ILE A 282 -8.84 -24.51 2.91
N SER A 283 -9.19 -25.71 2.53
CA SER A 283 -10.54 -26.11 2.19
C SER A 283 -10.70 -27.60 2.52
N LYS A 284 -11.94 -28.11 2.45
CA LYS A 284 -12.21 -29.56 2.51
C LYS A 284 -11.62 -30.31 1.29
N ASP A 285 -11.06 -29.57 0.31
CA ASP A 285 -10.38 -30.10 -0.85
C ASP A 285 -8.89 -30.28 -0.55
N GLU A 286 -8.48 -31.53 -0.41
CA GLU A 286 -7.08 -31.92 -0.14
C GLU A 286 -6.15 -31.48 -1.28
N GLN A 287 -6.60 -31.53 -2.55
CA GLN A 287 -5.78 -31.13 -3.70
C GLN A 287 -5.50 -29.62 -3.71
N LEU A 288 -6.44 -28.80 -3.30
CA LEU A 288 -6.23 -27.35 -3.18
C LEU A 288 -5.27 -27.06 -2.04
N THR A 289 -5.42 -27.75 -0.91
CA THR A 289 -4.52 -27.62 0.24
C THR A 289 -3.09 -27.99 -0.13
N GLU A 290 -2.91 -29.08 -0.89
CA GLU A 290 -1.59 -29.52 -1.37
C GLU A 290 -0.97 -28.52 -2.37
N ARG A 291 -1.76 -28.01 -3.32
CA ARG A 291 -1.30 -26.97 -4.27
C ARG A 291 -0.85 -25.70 -3.55
N PHE A 292 -1.58 -25.28 -2.54
CA PHE A 292 -1.20 -24.13 -1.72
C PHE A 292 0.12 -24.39 -0.94
N ALA A 293 0.25 -25.54 -0.32
CA ALA A 293 1.42 -25.89 0.47
C ALA A 293 2.72 -25.99 -0.36
N ARG A 294 2.61 -26.37 -1.63
CA ARG A 294 3.74 -26.54 -2.56
C ARG A 294 3.99 -25.35 -3.49
N ASN A 295 3.21 -24.28 -3.34
CA ASN A 295 3.35 -23.12 -4.21
C ASN A 295 4.61 -22.31 -3.87
N ASP A 296 5.49 -22.10 -4.85
CA ASP A 296 6.79 -21.44 -4.68
C ASP A 296 6.64 -19.98 -4.23
N SER A 297 5.64 -19.26 -4.73
CA SER A 297 5.34 -17.88 -4.31
C SER A 297 4.97 -17.82 -2.83
N ILE A 298 4.13 -18.76 -2.36
CA ILE A 298 3.75 -18.86 -0.95
C ILE A 298 4.95 -19.19 -0.08
N ILE A 299 5.76 -20.16 -0.49
CA ILE A 299 6.98 -20.55 0.25
C ILE A 299 7.91 -19.34 0.39
N ALA A 300 8.20 -18.65 -0.71
CA ALA A 300 9.05 -17.46 -0.70
C ALA A 300 8.47 -16.33 0.18
N GLY A 301 7.17 -16.05 0.06
CA GLY A 301 6.50 -15.05 0.89
C GLY A 301 6.53 -15.38 2.37
N LYS A 302 6.35 -16.67 2.75
CA LYS A 302 6.48 -17.14 4.13
C LYS A 302 7.88 -16.93 4.69
N VAL A 303 8.91 -17.27 3.92
CA VAL A 303 10.33 -17.07 4.34
C VAL A 303 10.59 -15.60 4.64
N ASP A 304 10.13 -14.68 3.79
CA ASP A 304 10.32 -13.26 3.97
C ASP A 304 9.55 -12.73 5.20
N ILE A 305 8.30 -13.10 5.38
CA ILE A 305 7.50 -12.73 6.56
C ILE A 305 8.11 -13.27 7.86
N LEU A 306 8.64 -14.48 7.84
CA LEU A 306 9.30 -15.07 9.01
C LEU A 306 10.55 -14.28 9.40
N LYS A 307 11.38 -13.90 8.42
CA LYS A 307 12.55 -13.03 8.68
C LYS A 307 12.13 -11.69 9.28
N ILE A 308 11.11 -11.04 8.70
CA ILE A 308 10.56 -9.79 9.23
C ILE A 308 10.10 -9.99 10.67
N ASN A 309 9.28 -11.01 10.94
CA ASN A 309 8.78 -11.28 12.29
C ASN A 309 9.92 -11.53 13.29
N THR A 310 10.92 -12.31 12.92
CA THR A 310 12.09 -12.58 13.77
C THR A 310 12.80 -11.27 14.13
N LEU A 311 13.04 -10.40 13.16
CA LEU A 311 13.71 -9.11 13.38
C LEU A 311 12.92 -8.20 14.30
N ILE A 312 11.62 -8.03 14.06
CA ILE A 312 10.76 -7.17 14.90
C ILE A 312 10.65 -7.70 16.33
N ARG A 313 10.53 -9.03 16.51
CA ARG A 313 10.48 -9.64 17.86
C ARG A 313 11.82 -9.51 18.60
N ALA A 314 12.94 -9.73 17.93
CA ALA A 314 14.28 -9.55 18.49
C ALA A 314 14.53 -8.08 18.91
N ALA A 315 13.93 -7.12 18.22
CA ALA A 315 13.96 -5.70 18.56
C ALA A 315 12.95 -5.30 19.65
N GLY A 316 12.16 -6.24 20.20
CA GLY A 316 11.23 -6.01 21.32
C GLY A 316 9.84 -5.49 20.90
N TYR A 317 9.47 -5.62 19.61
CA TYR A 317 8.13 -5.24 19.15
C TYR A 317 7.18 -6.44 19.23
N GLY A 318 6.26 -6.39 20.18
CA GLY A 318 5.25 -7.43 20.40
C GLY A 318 4.13 -7.46 19.37
N PRO A 319 3.28 -8.52 19.37
CA PRO A 319 2.12 -8.64 18.48
C PRO A 319 1.03 -7.59 18.77
N ASP A 320 1.11 -6.92 19.89
CA ASP A 320 0.31 -5.74 20.28
C ASP A 320 0.69 -4.47 19.52
N ARG A 321 1.86 -4.44 18.88
CA ARG A 321 2.37 -3.31 18.09
C ARG A 321 2.45 -3.63 16.61
N ILE A 322 3.02 -4.79 16.25
CA ILE A 322 3.21 -5.22 14.86
C ILE A 322 2.71 -6.66 14.74
N ARG A 323 1.77 -6.90 13.82
CA ARG A 323 1.14 -8.20 13.60
C ARG A 323 1.20 -8.59 12.13
N ILE A 324 1.46 -9.87 11.88
CA ILE A 324 1.27 -10.45 10.55
C ILE A 324 -0.23 -10.65 10.36
N ASP A 325 -0.78 -10.15 9.25
CA ASP A 325 -2.22 -10.20 8.98
C ASP A 325 -2.46 -10.44 7.48
N PRO A 326 -2.99 -11.63 7.11
CA PRO A 326 -3.23 -11.98 5.70
C PRO A 326 -4.25 -11.06 5.01
N SER A 327 -5.09 -10.35 5.77
CA SER A 327 -6.11 -9.46 5.22
C SER A 327 -5.53 -8.15 4.64
N VAL A 328 -4.26 -7.86 4.87
CA VAL A 328 -3.62 -6.67 4.30
C VAL A 328 -3.40 -6.87 2.81
N VAL A 329 -4.15 -6.12 2.02
CA VAL A 329 -4.07 -6.08 0.55
C VAL A 329 -3.80 -4.64 0.14
N ARG A 330 -2.57 -4.33 -0.24
CA ARG A 330 -2.15 -2.98 -0.64
C ARG A 330 -1.40 -3.01 -1.96
N GLY A 331 -1.38 -1.88 -2.67
CA GLY A 331 -0.59 -1.71 -3.88
C GLY A 331 -0.90 -2.75 -4.95
N LEU A 332 -2.16 -2.89 -5.31
CA LEU A 332 -2.74 -3.99 -6.09
C LEU A 332 -1.95 -4.37 -7.35
N GLU A 333 -1.23 -3.44 -7.95
CA GLU A 333 -0.55 -3.63 -9.24
C GLU A 333 0.96 -3.39 -9.20
N TYR A 334 1.51 -2.78 -8.16
CA TYR A 334 2.93 -2.39 -8.15
C TYR A 334 3.76 -2.92 -6.98
N TYR A 335 3.15 -3.38 -5.88
CA TYR A 335 3.90 -4.04 -4.81
C TYR A 335 4.19 -5.49 -5.16
N THR A 336 5.45 -5.92 -4.94
CA THR A 336 5.92 -7.28 -5.23
C THR A 336 6.45 -8.00 -3.98
N GLY A 337 6.60 -7.28 -2.88
CA GLY A 337 7.18 -7.72 -1.62
C GLY A 337 6.23 -7.61 -0.43
N PRO A 338 6.79 -7.35 0.78
CA PRO A 338 6.02 -7.06 1.98
C PRO A 338 5.09 -5.85 1.79
N VAL A 339 3.94 -5.89 2.47
CA VAL A 339 2.92 -4.82 2.48
C VAL A 339 2.43 -4.59 3.90
N PHE A 340 2.17 -3.32 4.26
CA PHE A 340 1.72 -2.90 5.59
C PHE A 340 0.90 -1.61 5.55
#